data_93ac9e63e26488d881cdc7756dabe8ac
#
_entry.id   93ac9e63e26488d881cdc7756dabe8ac
#
_cell.length_a   1.000
_cell.length_b   1.000
_cell.length_c   1.000
_cell.angle_alpha   90.00
_cell.angle_beta   90.00
_cell.angle_gamma   90.00
#
_symmetry.space_group_name_H-M   'P 1'
#
loop_
_entity.id
_entity.type
_entity.pdbx_description
1 polymer ?
#
loop_
_entity_poly.entity_id
_entity_poly.type
_entity_poly.pdbx_seq_one_letter_code
_entity_poly.pdbx_strand_id
1 'polypeptide(L)'
;VFNCSDELTYKMMERYFMGLASQGAWSCFDEFNRIGIEVLSVIAQQMLTVSTAVRARASEFEFVGRTIPLKLSFGVFITMNPGYAGRQELPDNLKALFRPVSMMIPDYGLIAEITLYSEGFADGFTLSRKMARLYSLSSE
;
A
#
# COMPACT_ATOMS: atom_id res chain seq x y z
N VAL A 1 9.71 -0.33 0.31
CA VAL A 1 8.40 -0.86 0.72
C VAL A 1 8.28 -0.73 2.23
N PHE A 2 7.15 -0.23 2.70
CA PHE A 2 6.82 -0.08 4.12
C PHE A 2 5.57 -0.90 4.41
N ASN A 3 5.64 -1.82 5.36
CA ASN A 3 4.48 -2.57 5.81
C ASN A 3 3.77 -1.76 6.90
N CYS A 4 2.52 -1.37 6.64
CA CYS A 4 1.75 -0.53 7.55
C CYS A 4 1.10 -1.37 8.65
N SER A 5 1.06 -0.81 9.84
CA SER A 5 0.40 -1.38 11.02
C SER A 5 -0.31 -0.28 11.81
N ASP A 6 -1.11 -0.68 12.77
CA ASP A 6 -1.80 0.21 13.72
C ASP A 6 -0.86 0.97 14.67
N GLU A 7 0.39 0.50 14.81
CA GLU A 7 1.44 1.18 15.56
C GLU A 7 2.05 2.39 14.82
N LEU A 8 1.74 2.56 13.53
CA LEU A 8 2.35 3.58 12.69
C LEU A 8 1.78 4.95 13.04
N THR A 9 2.64 5.88 13.44
CA THR A 9 2.25 7.21 13.87
C THR A 9 2.38 8.25 12.74
N TYR A 10 1.61 9.34 12.82
CA TYR A 10 1.70 10.44 11.86
C TYR A 10 3.10 11.09 11.80
N LYS A 11 3.85 11.10 12.93
CA LYS A 11 5.24 11.60 12.97
C LYS A 11 6.22 10.73 12.20
N MET A 12 6.01 9.43 12.20
CA MET A 12 6.81 8.50 11.39
C MET A 12 6.53 8.74 9.90
N MET A 13 5.26 8.86 9.53
CA MET A 13 4.85 9.16 8.16
C MET A 13 5.38 10.51 7.65
N GLU A 14 5.36 11.54 8.50
CA GLU A 14 5.97 12.85 8.21
C GLU A 14 7.43 12.70 7.79
N ARG A 15 8.23 11.97 8.59
CA ARG A 15 9.64 11.71 8.28
C ARG A 15 9.83 10.95 6.98
N TYR A 16 8.98 9.96 6.72
CA TYR A 16 9.04 9.20 5.47
C TYR A 16 8.74 10.09 4.27
N PHE A 17 7.69 10.90 4.32
CA PHE A 17 7.35 11.80 3.22
C PHE A 17 8.41 12.88 3.00
N MET A 18 8.99 13.45 4.05
CA MET A 18 10.11 14.38 3.91
C MET A 18 11.29 13.75 3.18
N GLY A 19 11.71 12.56 3.60
CA GLY A 19 12.82 11.86 2.98
C GLY A 19 12.53 11.47 1.52
N LEU A 20 11.36 10.92 1.26
CA LEU A 20 10.95 10.49 -0.07
C LEU A 20 10.81 11.66 -1.05
N ALA A 21 10.19 12.77 -0.63
CA ALA A 21 10.03 13.97 -1.45
C ALA A 21 11.38 14.62 -1.79
N SER A 22 12.28 14.70 -0.81
CA SER A 22 13.62 15.28 -1.00
C SER A 22 14.52 14.43 -1.90
N GLN A 23 14.38 13.10 -1.85
CA GLN A 23 15.14 12.17 -2.70
C GLN A 23 14.50 11.95 -4.07
N GLY A 24 13.20 12.17 -4.21
CA GLY A 24 12.42 11.82 -5.39
C GLY A 24 12.27 10.32 -5.57
N ALA A 25 12.23 9.59 -4.46
CA ALA A 25 12.14 8.14 -4.47
C ALA A 25 10.69 7.65 -4.61
N TRP A 26 10.53 6.46 -5.14
CA TRP A 26 9.26 5.73 -5.16
C TRP A 26 9.13 4.89 -3.90
N SER A 27 7.94 4.87 -3.35
CA SER A 27 7.62 4.08 -2.15
C SER A 27 6.30 3.36 -2.30
N CYS A 28 6.22 2.18 -1.70
CA CYS A 28 4.99 1.41 -1.56
C CYS A 28 4.68 1.25 -0.08
N PHE A 29 3.51 1.71 0.34
CA PHE A 29 2.95 1.49 1.66
C PHE A 29 1.97 0.32 1.57
N ASP A 30 2.43 -0.83 2.02
CA ASP A 30 1.68 -2.08 1.97
C ASP A 30 0.69 -2.15 3.14
N GLU A 31 -0.49 -2.72 2.89
CA GLU A 31 -1.57 -2.83 3.89
C GLU A 31 -1.99 -1.49 4.52
N PHE A 32 -2.10 -0.45 3.70
CA PHE A 32 -2.30 0.93 4.14
C PHE A 32 -3.57 1.14 4.99
N ASN A 33 -4.61 0.35 4.78
CA ASN A 33 -5.86 0.39 5.55
C ASN A 33 -5.80 -0.29 6.93
N ARG A 34 -4.61 -0.71 7.38
CA ARG A 34 -4.36 -1.12 8.77
C ARG A 34 -4.03 0.06 9.68
N ILE A 35 -3.72 1.22 9.11
CA ILE A 35 -3.43 2.44 9.86
C ILE A 35 -4.73 2.97 10.49
N GLY A 36 -4.69 3.42 11.74
CA GLY A 36 -5.85 4.01 12.42
C GLY A 36 -6.42 5.23 11.68
N ILE A 37 -7.75 5.39 11.69
CA ILE A 37 -8.47 6.43 10.94
C ILE A 37 -7.99 7.85 11.29
N GLU A 38 -7.65 8.08 12.55
CA GLU A 38 -7.14 9.38 13.02
C GLU A 38 -5.81 9.72 12.36
N VAL A 39 -4.91 8.73 12.25
CA VAL A 39 -3.61 8.88 11.60
C VAL A 39 -3.79 9.04 10.09
N LEU A 40 -4.70 8.27 9.47
CA LEU A 40 -5.01 8.40 8.04
C LEU A 40 -5.48 9.80 7.65
N SER A 41 -6.25 10.47 8.51
CA SER A 41 -6.72 11.83 8.28
C SER A 41 -5.56 12.84 8.22
N VAL A 42 -4.57 12.69 9.10
CA VAL A 42 -3.35 13.54 9.09
C VAL A 42 -2.48 13.23 7.87
N ILE A 43 -2.32 11.94 7.54
CA ILE A 43 -1.59 11.49 6.35
C ILE A 43 -2.21 12.07 5.08
N ALA A 44 -3.54 12.10 4.99
CA ALA A 44 -4.24 12.68 3.85
C ALA A 44 -3.84 14.14 3.61
N GLN A 45 -3.76 14.93 4.67
CA GLN A 45 -3.34 16.33 4.58
C GLN A 45 -1.87 16.46 4.16
N GLN A 46 -0.99 15.64 4.73
CA GLN A 46 0.42 15.59 4.35
C GLN A 46 0.60 15.23 2.87
N MET A 47 -0.10 14.20 2.41
CA MET A 47 -0.06 13.78 1.01
C MET A 47 -0.64 14.83 0.06
N LEU A 48 -1.72 15.51 0.46
CA LEU A 48 -2.28 16.60 -0.33
C LEU A 48 -1.26 17.72 -0.53
N THR A 49 -0.54 18.09 0.53
CA THR A 49 0.51 19.11 0.49
C THR A 49 1.59 18.74 -0.51
N VAL A 50 2.13 17.51 -0.42
CA VAL A 50 3.15 17.03 -1.37
C VAL A 50 2.60 16.96 -2.80
N SER A 51 1.39 16.42 -3.00
CA SER A 51 0.78 16.29 -4.33
C SER A 51 0.55 17.66 -4.98
N THR A 52 0.17 18.65 -4.19
CA THR A 52 -0.01 20.04 -4.67
C THR A 52 1.32 20.63 -5.12
N ALA A 53 2.39 20.44 -4.35
CA ALA A 53 3.73 20.88 -4.70
C ALA A 53 4.25 20.20 -5.97
N VAL A 54 4.03 18.88 -6.13
CA VAL A 54 4.39 18.14 -7.35
C VAL A 54 3.63 18.68 -8.57
N ARG A 55 2.32 18.93 -8.45
CA ARG A 55 1.51 19.49 -9.54
C ARG A 55 1.96 20.90 -9.94
N ALA A 56 2.36 21.71 -8.96
CA ALA A 56 2.92 23.04 -9.17
C ALA A 56 4.35 23.02 -9.72
N ARG A 57 4.97 21.85 -9.84
CA ARG A 57 6.38 21.66 -10.22
C ARG A 57 7.34 22.53 -9.40
N ALA A 58 7.04 22.67 -8.10
CA ALA A 58 7.89 23.44 -7.19
C ALA A 58 9.24 22.73 -7.00
N SER A 59 10.32 23.49 -6.86
CA SER A 59 11.65 22.99 -6.51
C SER A 59 11.79 22.73 -5.01
N GLU A 60 11.00 23.45 -4.22
CA GLU A 60 10.90 23.35 -2.77
C GLU A 60 9.48 23.71 -2.32
N PHE A 61 9.08 23.23 -1.16
CA PHE A 61 7.76 23.52 -0.62
C PHE A 61 7.78 23.47 0.91
N GLU A 62 6.81 24.10 1.53
CA GLU A 62 6.62 24.04 2.96
C GLU A 62 5.89 22.75 3.35
N PHE A 63 6.53 21.95 4.21
CA PHE A 63 5.98 20.71 4.74
C PHE A 63 6.12 20.69 6.26
N VAL A 64 4.99 20.70 6.96
CA VAL A 64 4.91 20.70 8.44
C VAL A 64 5.81 21.76 9.09
N GLY A 65 5.72 23.00 8.58
CA GLY A 65 6.48 24.16 9.10
C GLY A 65 7.97 24.16 8.72
N ARG A 66 8.39 23.36 7.75
CA ARG A 66 9.77 23.32 7.25
C ARG A 66 9.78 23.39 5.74
N THR A 67 10.65 24.20 5.17
CA THR A 67 10.89 24.19 3.73
C THR A 67 11.83 23.05 3.38
N ILE A 68 11.37 22.16 2.52
CA ILE A 68 12.15 21.01 2.04
C ILE A 68 12.24 21.00 0.51
N PRO A 69 13.34 20.49 -0.06
CA PRO A 69 13.46 20.35 -1.49
C PRO A 69 12.51 19.27 -2.02
N LEU A 70 11.99 19.46 -3.22
CA LEU A 70 11.12 18.51 -3.91
C LEU A 70 11.74 18.05 -5.21
N LYS A 71 11.88 16.74 -5.37
CA LYS A 71 12.19 16.13 -6.66
C LYS A 71 10.92 15.57 -7.29
N LEU A 72 10.65 15.97 -8.52
CA LEU A 72 9.40 15.64 -9.24
C LEU A 72 9.26 14.13 -9.58
N SER A 73 10.33 13.36 -9.42
CA SER A 73 10.31 11.89 -9.57
C SER A 73 9.66 11.17 -8.37
N PHE A 74 9.28 11.89 -7.31
CA PHE A 74 8.57 11.35 -6.17
C PHE A 74 7.31 10.58 -6.58
N GLY A 75 7.13 9.38 -6.04
CA GLY A 75 5.96 8.56 -6.30
C GLY A 75 5.56 7.72 -5.09
N VAL A 76 4.27 7.69 -4.79
CA VAL A 76 3.71 6.89 -3.69
C VAL A 76 2.68 5.91 -4.24
N PHE A 77 2.84 4.67 -3.84
CA PHE A 77 1.91 3.57 -4.11
C PHE A 77 1.36 3.06 -2.77
N ILE A 78 0.13 2.68 -2.76
CA ILE A 78 -0.50 2.02 -1.61
C ILE A 78 -1.13 0.71 -2.05
N THR A 79 -1.10 -0.28 -1.17
CA THR A 79 -1.93 -1.48 -1.31
C THR A 79 -2.95 -1.54 -0.20
N MET A 80 -4.08 -2.15 -0.46
CA MET A 80 -5.09 -2.43 0.53
C MET A 80 -5.94 -3.62 0.12
N ASN A 81 -6.41 -4.37 1.11
CA ASN A 81 -7.37 -5.44 0.93
C ASN A 81 -8.71 -5.00 1.52
N PRO A 82 -9.73 -4.74 0.71
CA PRO A 82 -11.07 -4.40 1.21
C PRO A 82 -11.74 -5.60 1.90
N GLY A 83 -12.65 -5.35 2.83
CA GLY A 83 -13.56 -6.36 3.33
C GLY A 83 -13.10 -7.22 4.49
N TYR A 84 -11.90 -7.03 5.04
CA TYR A 84 -11.46 -7.77 6.24
C TYR A 84 -11.84 -7.06 7.54
N ALA A 85 -12.26 -7.82 8.55
CA ALA A 85 -12.54 -7.30 9.89
C ALA A 85 -11.30 -6.58 10.49
N GLY A 86 -11.52 -5.41 11.10
CA GLY A 86 -10.45 -4.61 11.70
C GLY A 86 -9.68 -3.70 10.72
N ARG A 87 -10.05 -3.67 9.43
CA ARG A 87 -9.46 -2.74 8.45
C ARG A 87 -10.36 -1.52 8.26
N GLN A 88 -9.71 -0.36 8.20
CA GLN A 88 -10.42 0.91 8.02
C GLN A 88 -10.71 1.17 6.53
N GLU A 89 -11.84 1.78 6.27
CA GLU A 89 -12.09 2.35 4.95
C GLU A 89 -11.31 3.67 4.84
N LEU A 90 -10.66 3.89 3.68
CA LEU A 90 -9.90 5.13 3.48
C LEU A 90 -10.85 6.34 3.44
N PRO A 91 -10.50 7.45 4.08
CA PRO A 91 -11.23 8.71 3.94
C PRO A 91 -11.32 9.15 2.46
N ASP A 92 -12.43 9.76 2.07
CA ASP A 92 -12.68 10.14 0.67
C ASP A 92 -11.65 11.14 0.13
N ASN A 93 -11.17 12.04 0.97
CA ASN A 93 -10.11 12.99 0.61
C ASN A 93 -8.80 12.27 0.28
N LEU A 94 -8.52 11.14 0.92
CA LEU A 94 -7.35 10.32 0.63
C LEU A 94 -7.54 9.46 -0.62
N LYS A 95 -8.74 8.86 -0.79
CA LYS A 95 -9.10 8.11 -2.01
C LYS A 95 -8.93 8.98 -3.26
N ALA A 96 -9.31 10.25 -3.21
CA ALA A 96 -9.22 11.18 -4.33
C ALA A 96 -7.77 11.49 -4.79
N LEU A 97 -6.77 11.24 -3.95
CA LEU A 97 -5.35 11.46 -4.27
C LEU A 97 -4.74 10.31 -5.08
N PHE A 98 -5.33 9.13 -5.04
CA PHE A 98 -4.81 7.93 -5.68
C PHE A 98 -5.64 7.53 -6.91
N ARG A 99 -4.96 6.95 -7.89
CA ARG A 99 -5.61 6.27 -9.01
C ARG A 99 -5.92 4.83 -8.59
N PRO A 100 -7.20 4.45 -8.46
CA PRO A 100 -7.55 3.08 -8.10
C PRO A 100 -7.21 2.11 -9.24
N VAL A 101 -6.65 0.98 -8.86
CA VAL A 101 -6.38 -0.17 -9.72
C VAL A 101 -6.95 -1.41 -9.03
N SER A 102 -7.97 -2.02 -9.64
CA SER A 102 -8.56 -3.25 -9.12
C SER A 102 -7.67 -4.44 -9.44
N MET A 103 -7.42 -5.27 -8.43
CA MET A 103 -6.68 -6.52 -8.57
C MET A 103 -7.66 -7.69 -8.54
N MET A 104 -7.51 -8.62 -9.47
CA MET A 104 -8.30 -9.84 -9.48
C MET A 104 -7.83 -10.81 -8.41
N ILE A 105 -8.75 -11.60 -7.87
CA ILE A 105 -8.40 -12.70 -6.97
C ILE A 105 -7.56 -13.71 -7.77
N PRO A 106 -6.36 -14.07 -7.30
CA PRO A 106 -5.48 -14.98 -8.02
C PRO A 106 -6.04 -16.41 -8.03
N ASP A 107 -5.66 -17.18 -9.05
CA ASP A 107 -5.95 -18.61 -9.12
C ASP A 107 -5.06 -19.36 -8.12
N TYR A 108 -5.63 -19.74 -6.99
CA TYR A 108 -4.93 -20.49 -5.94
C TYR A 108 -4.42 -21.86 -6.42
N GLY A 109 -5.15 -22.50 -7.33
CA GLY A 109 -4.75 -23.79 -7.90
C GLY A 109 -3.45 -23.68 -8.68
N LEU A 110 -3.37 -22.70 -9.56
CA LEU A 110 -2.17 -22.44 -10.37
C LEU A 110 -0.96 -22.04 -9.50
N ILE A 111 -1.18 -21.14 -8.52
CA ILE A 111 -0.12 -20.73 -7.61
C ILE A 111 0.41 -21.93 -6.81
N ALA A 112 -0.49 -22.73 -6.23
CA ALA A 112 -0.12 -23.90 -5.45
C ALA A 112 0.62 -24.92 -6.31
N GLU A 113 0.18 -25.15 -7.57
CA GLU A 113 0.82 -26.07 -8.48
C GLU A 113 2.26 -25.67 -8.81
N ILE A 114 2.47 -24.40 -9.19
CA ILE A 114 3.81 -23.87 -9.50
C ILE A 114 4.71 -23.95 -8.25
N THR A 115 4.19 -23.57 -7.08
CA THR A 115 4.96 -23.61 -5.83
C THR A 115 5.36 -25.06 -5.49
N LEU A 116 4.44 -26.02 -5.56
CA LEU A 116 4.74 -27.41 -5.26
C LEU A 116 5.80 -28.00 -6.20
N TYR A 117 5.71 -27.71 -7.51
CA TYR A 117 6.72 -28.16 -8.44
C TYR A 117 8.09 -27.50 -8.18
N SER A 118 8.11 -26.22 -7.83
CA SER A 118 9.38 -25.53 -7.51
C SER A 118 10.07 -26.09 -6.27
N GLU A 119 9.29 -26.63 -5.32
CA GLU A 119 9.79 -27.30 -4.11
C GLU A 119 10.08 -28.82 -4.34
N GLY A 120 9.91 -29.30 -5.57
CA GLY A 120 10.29 -30.67 -5.95
C GLY A 120 9.22 -31.75 -5.74
N PHE A 121 7.97 -31.37 -5.50
CA PHE A 121 6.87 -32.35 -5.42
C PHE A 121 6.50 -32.89 -6.79
N ALA A 122 6.66 -34.19 -7.01
CA ALA A 122 6.32 -34.82 -8.30
C ALA A 122 4.82 -34.82 -8.62
N ASP A 123 3.96 -34.84 -7.61
CA ASP A 123 2.49 -34.84 -7.74
C ASP A 123 1.86 -33.46 -7.46
N GLY A 124 2.55 -32.40 -7.87
CA GLY A 124 2.14 -31.00 -7.62
C GLY A 124 0.73 -30.70 -8.15
N PHE A 125 0.35 -31.24 -9.29
CA PHE A 125 -0.97 -31.04 -9.90
C PHE A 125 -2.12 -31.56 -9.02
N THR A 126 -2.04 -32.80 -8.54
CA THR A 126 -3.09 -33.38 -7.69
C THR A 126 -3.14 -32.70 -6.32
N LEU A 127 -1.98 -32.41 -5.75
CA LEU A 127 -1.88 -31.74 -4.44
C LEU A 127 -2.42 -30.31 -4.49
N SER A 128 -2.11 -29.54 -5.53
CA SER A 128 -2.59 -28.17 -5.70
C SER A 128 -4.12 -28.10 -5.75
N ARG A 129 -4.76 -29.02 -6.45
CA ARG A 129 -6.22 -29.11 -6.52
C ARG A 129 -6.87 -29.41 -5.16
N LYS A 130 -6.26 -30.30 -4.38
CA LYS A 130 -6.72 -30.60 -3.00
C LYS A 130 -6.56 -29.37 -2.10
N MET A 131 -5.45 -28.66 -2.20
CA MET A 131 -5.21 -27.42 -1.46
C MET A 131 -6.21 -26.33 -1.83
N ALA A 132 -6.40 -26.07 -3.13
CA ALA A 132 -7.37 -25.07 -3.60
C ALA A 132 -8.79 -25.40 -3.12
N ARG A 133 -9.18 -26.69 -3.15
CA ARG A 133 -10.48 -27.14 -2.64
C ARG A 133 -10.62 -26.92 -1.14
N LEU A 134 -9.55 -27.20 -0.36
CA LEU A 134 -9.54 -26.95 1.08
C LEU A 134 -9.72 -25.46 1.39
N TYR A 135 -9.02 -24.57 0.71
CA TYR A 135 -9.17 -23.13 0.87
C TYR A 135 -10.57 -22.63 0.52
N SER A 136 -11.13 -23.13 -0.59
CA SER A 136 -12.51 -22.82 -0.99
C SER A 136 -13.53 -23.20 0.09
N LEU A 137 -13.42 -24.40 0.64
CA LEU A 137 -14.30 -24.89 1.70
C LEU A 137 -14.12 -24.16 3.04
N SER A 138 -12.94 -23.62 3.29
CA SER A 138 -12.65 -22.88 4.52
C SER A 138 -13.13 -21.43 4.46
N SER A 139 -13.45 -20.92 3.28
CA SER A 139 -13.94 -19.56 3.06
C SER A 139 -15.47 -19.47 2.98
N GLU A 140 -16.17 -20.58 2.96
CA GLU A 140 -17.63 -20.69 3.08
C GLU A 140 -18.06 -20.61 4.56
#